data_72716e20fd1f5a4563a2e7bc1af53e91
#
_entry.id   72716e20fd1f5a4563a2e7bc1af53e91
#
_cell.length_a   1.000
_cell.length_b   1.000
_cell.length_c   1.000
_cell.angle_alpha   90.00
_cell.angle_beta   90.00
_cell.angle_gamma   90.00
#
_symmetry.space_group_name_H-M   'P 1'
#
loop_
_entity.id
_entity.type
_entity.pdbx_description
1 polymer ?
#
loop_
_entity_poly.entity_id
_entity_poly.type
_entity_poly.pdbx_seq_one_letter_code
_entity_poly.pdbx_strand_id
1 'polypeptide(L)'
;MATVMKKVDAVIVGFGWTGAIMAKELTEAGLNVLALERGPMQDTYPDGNYPQVIDELTYSVRKKLFQDISKETVTIRHSVNDIALPNRQLGAFLPGNGVGGAGLHWSGVHFRVDPIELRMRSHYEERYGKSFIPKDMTIQDFGVSYEELEPFFDFAEKVFGTSGQAWTVKGQLVGQGKGGNPYAPDRSNPFPLEAQKNTVSAQLFGKAATEVGYKPYNLPSANTSGPYTNPYGAQMGPCNFCGFCSGYVCYMYSKASPNVNILPALKPLPNFELRPNAHVLRVNLDSTKTKATGVTYVDGQGREIEQPADLVILGAFQLHNVRLMLLSGIGKPYDPVSGEGVVGRNFAYQNMATIKAFFDKDTHTNNFIGA
;
A
#
# COMPACT_ATOMS: atom_id res chain seq x y z
N MET A 1 -32.56 1.00 -16.55
CA MET A 1 -32.34 -0.28 -15.85
C MET A 1 -30.87 -0.63 -16.01
N ALA A 2 -30.20 -1.09 -14.95
CA ALA A 2 -28.80 -1.54 -15.03
C ALA A 2 -28.67 -2.74 -15.97
N THR A 3 -27.59 -2.80 -16.73
CA THR A 3 -27.27 -3.97 -17.56
C THR A 3 -26.69 -5.07 -16.66
N VAL A 4 -27.32 -6.24 -16.66
CA VAL A 4 -26.81 -7.39 -15.86
C VAL A 4 -25.80 -8.18 -16.70
N MET A 5 -24.62 -8.39 -16.13
CA MET A 5 -23.53 -9.13 -16.77
C MET A 5 -23.58 -10.62 -16.42
N LYS A 6 -22.80 -11.42 -17.17
CA LYS A 6 -22.58 -12.83 -16.82
C LYS A 6 -21.91 -12.92 -15.45
N LYS A 7 -22.38 -13.85 -14.62
CA LYS A 7 -21.82 -14.12 -13.29
C LYS A 7 -20.35 -14.57 -13.40
N VAL A 8 -19.52 -14.11 -12.46
CA VAL A 8 -18.14 -14.58 -12.24
C VAL A 8 -18.03 -15.23 -10.85
N ASP A 9 -16.94 -15.95 -10.60
CA ASP A 9 -16.72 -16.58 -9.29
C ASP A 9 -16.32 -15.52 -8.25
N ALA A 10 -15.46 -14.57 -8.63
CA ALA A 10 -15.02 -13.50 -7.74
C ALA A 10 -15.00 -12.14 -8.43
N VAL A 11 -15.50 -11.11 -7.73
CA VAL A 11 -15.32 -9.71 -8.08
C VAL A 11 -14.40 -9.05 -7.04
N ILE A 12 -13.37 -8.36 -7.53
CA ILE A 12 -12.45 -7.58 -6.71
C ILE A 12 -12.69 -6.09 -6.98
N VAL A 13 -12.96 -5.34 -5.91
CA VAL A 13 -13.19 -3.90 -5.96
C VAL A 13 -11.90 -3.16 -5.62
N GLY A 14 -11.28 -2.54 -6.63
CA GLY A 14 -9.99 -1.86 -6.54
C GLY A 14 -8.82 -2.77 -6.93
N PHE A 15 -7.94 -2.27 -7.82
CA PHE A 15 -6.75 -2.97 -8.30
C PHE A 15 -5.46 -2.29 -7.81
N GLY A 16 -5.37 -2.08 -6.48
CA GLY A 16 -4.15 -1.77 -5.75
C GLY A 16 -3.41 -3.05 -5.35
N TRP A 17 -2.46 -2.97 -4.41
CA TRP A 17 -1.69 -4.14 -3.95
C TRP A 17 -2.57 -5.30 -3.49
N THR A 18 -3.50 -5.04 -2.59
CA THR A 18 -4.40 -6.09 -2.07
C THR A 18 -5.22 -6.74 -3.18
N GLY A 19 -5.86 -5.91 -4.03
CA GLY A 19 -6.69 -6.44 -5.12
C GLY A 19 -5.89 -7.22 -6.16
N ALA A 20 -4.69 -6.77 -6.50
CA ALA A 20 -3.83 -7.46 -7.47
C ALA A 20 -3.31 -8.81 -6.95
N ILE A 21 -2.89 -8.88 -5.66
CA ILE A 21 -2.46 -10.14 -5.03
C ILE A 21 -3.64 -11.11 -4.98
N MET A 22 -4.80 -10.68 -4.48
CA MET A 22 -5.99 -11.52 -4.43
C MET A 22 -6.42 -12.00 -5.81
N ALA A 23 -6.35 -11.12 -6.83
CA ALA A 23 -6.64 -11.51 -8.21
C ALA A 23 -5.71 -12.62 -8.68
N LYS A 24 -4.41 -12.50 -8.39
CA LYS A 24 -3.40 -13.48 -8.80
C LYS A 24 -3.66 -14.85 -8.16
N GLU A 25 -3.82 -14.88 -6.84
CA GLU A 25 -4.04 -16.13 -6.10
C GLU A 25 -5.34 -16.83 -6.51
N LEU A 26 -6.46 -16.07 -6.62
CA LEU A 26 -7.75 -16.65 -7.00
C LEU A 26 -7.78 -17.13 -8.45
N THR A 27 -7.15 -16.39 -9.37
CA THR A 27 -7.09 -16.79 -10.77
C THR A 27 -6.27 -18.06 -10.95
N GLU A 28 -5.14 -18.20 -10.25
CA GLU A 28 -4.32 -19.43 -10.25
C GLU A 28 -5.02 -20.60 -9.57
N ALA A 29 -5.88 -20.33 -8.60
CA ALA A 29 -6.76 -21.35 -8.02
C ALA A 29 -7.88 -21.82 -8.98
N GLY A 30 -7.94 -21.28 -10.20
CA GLY A 30 -8.88 -21.68 -11.25
C GLY A 30 -10.21 -20.92 -11.25
N LEU A 31 -10.39 -19.89 -10.42
CA LEU A 31 -11.61 -19.09 -10.42
C LEU A 31 -11.62 -18.08 -11.57
N ASN A 32 -12.83 -17.77 -12.06
CA ASN A 32 -13.08 -16.65 -12.98
C ASN A 32 -13.13 -15.35 -12.18
N VAL A 33 -12.12 -14.51 -12.33
CA VAL A 33 -11.91 -13.31 -11.52
C VAL A 33 -12.10 -12.06 -12.37
N LEU A 34 -12.93 -11.14 -11.90
CA LEU A 34 -13.07 -9.80 -12.44
C LEU A 34 -12.57 -8.78 -11.42
N ALA A 35 -11.59 -7.96 -11.80
CA ALA A 35 -11.16 -6.81 -11.04
C ALA A 35 -11.74 -5.52 -11.62
N LEU A 36 -12.36 -4.70 -10.77
CA LEU A 36 -12.93 -3.40 -11.11
C LEU A 36 -12.09 -2.29 -10.50
N GLU A 37 -11.51 -1.45 -11.32
CA GLU A 37 -10.72 -0.30 -10.86
C GLU A 37 -11.43 1.01 -11.28
N ARG A 38 -11.62 1.90 -10.33
CA ARG A 38 -12.28 3.18 -10.53
C ARG A 38 -11.54 4.09 -11.50
N GLY A 39 -10.23 4.15 -11.36
CA GLY A 39 -9.39 5.02 -12.17
C GLY A 39 -9.00 4.41 -13.51
N PRO A 40 -8.30 5.18 -14.35
CA PRO A 40 -7.86 4.75 -15.67
C PRO A 40 -6.75 3.70 -15.60
N MET A 41 -6.48 3.06 -16.73
CA MET A 41 -5.24 2.32 -16.93
C MET A 41 -4.06 3.28 -16.86
N GLN A 42 -3.06 2.93 -16.09
CA GLN A 42 -1.79 3.65 -15.97
C GLN A 42 -0.67 2.67 -16.36
N ASP A 43 0.19 3.06 -17.29
CA ASP A 43 1.35 2.25 -17.65
C ASP A 43 2.63 2.82 -17.04
N THR A 44 3.56 1.90 -16.74
CA THR A 44 4.88 2.29 -16.22
C THR A 44 5.61 3.18 -17.23
N TYR A 45 5.52 2.86 -18.51
CA TYR A 45 5.92 3.69 -19.62
C TYR A 45 4.77 3.74 -20.65
N PRO A 46 4.37 4.92 -21.19
CA PRO A 46 5.07 6.21 -21.05
C PRO A 46 4.67 7.03 -19.82
N ASP A 47 3.71 6.62 -19.00
CA ASP A 47 3.15 7.45 -17.91
C ASP A 47 4.18 7.78 -16.81
N GLY A 48 5.20 6.94 -16.64
CA GLY A 48 6.27 7.10 -15.64
C GLY A 48 7.54 7.79 -16.14
N ASN A 49 7.57 8.36 -17.32
CA ASN A 49 8.79 8.88 -17.93
C ASN A 49 9.22 10.29 -17.49
N TYR A 50 8.79 10.76 -16.34
CA TYR A 50 9.06 12.09 -15.78
C TYR A 50 10.53 12.53 -15.84
N PRO A 51 11.53 11.67 -15.50
CA PRO A 51 12.92 12.06 -15.55
C PRO A 51 13.46 12.32 -16.96
N GLN A 52 12.76 11.85 -17.98
CA GLN A 52 13.13 12.06 -19.39
C GLN A 52 12.47 13.28 -20.00
N VAL A 53 11.50 13.87 -19.31
CA VAL A 53 10.75 15.03 -19.79
C VAL A 53 11.05 16.22 -18.89
N ILE A 54 11.82 17.18 -19.44
CA ILE A 54 12.15 18.44 -18.75
C ILE A 54 11.02 19.43 -19.02
N ASP A 55 9.88 19.24 -18.35
CA ASP A 55 8.69 20.07 -18.51
C ASP A 55 7.92 20.12 -17.17
N GLU A 56 7.85 21.31 -16.58
CA GLU A 56 7.15 21.55 -15.32
C GLU A 56 5.66 21.21 -15.40
N LEU A 57 5.03 21.39 -16.54
CA LEU A 57 3.63 21.01 -16.75
C LEU A 57 3.46 19.49 -16.71
N THR A 58 4.41 18.76 -17.25
CA THR A 58 4.42 17.29 -17.19
C THR A 58 4.62 16.80 -15.76
N TYR A 59 5.47 17.43 -14.96
CA TYR A 59 5.60 17.09 -13.53
C TYR A 59 4.30 17.29 -12.75
N SER A 60 3.48 18.25 -13.15
CA SER A 60 2.17 18.43 -12.52
C SER A 60 1.18 17.31 -12.84
N VAL A 61 1.38 16.55 -13.90
CA VAL A 61 0.53 15.43 -14.34
C VAL A 61 0.49 14.29 -13.31
N ARG A 62 1.50 14.18 -12.43
CA ARG A 62 1.45 13.25 -11.29
C ARG A 62 0.17 13.37 -10.47
N LYS A 63 -0.52 14.51 -10.51
CA LYS A 63 -1.83 14.72 -9.89
C LYS A 63 -2.87 13.72 -10.39
N LYS A 64 -2.72 13.19 -11.62
CA LYS A 64 -3.59 12.13 -12.16
C LYS A 64 -3.43 10.78 -11.44
N LEU A 65 -2.32 10.59 -10.72
CA LEU A 65 -2.08 9.39 -9.91
C LEU A 65 -2.87 9.38 -8.61
N PHE A 66 -3.36 10.55 -8.18
CA PHE A 66 -4.09 10.74 -6.94
C PHE A 66 -5.57 10.96 -7.20
N GLN A 67 -6.38 10.77 -6.16
CA GLN A 67 -7.78 11.13 -6.21
C GLN A 67 -7.98 12.62 -6.50
N ASP A 68 -9.06 12.96 -7.19
CA ASP A 68 -9.45 14.33 -7.44
C ASP A 68 -10.08 14.96 -6.18
N ILE A 69 -9.32 15.77 -5.47
CA ILE A 69 -9.76 16.43 -4.23
C ILE A 69 -10.89 17.45 -4.43
N SER A 70 -11.21 17.82 -5.66
CA SER A 70 -12.39 18.65 -5.96
C SER A 70 -13.69 17.86 -5.86
N LYS A 71 -13.62 16.52 -6.07
CA LYS A 71 -14.76 15.60 -6.05
C LYS A 71 -14.76 14.67 -4.83
N GLU A 72 -13.57 14.29 -4.37
CA GLU A 72 -13.39 13.37 -3.28
C GLU A 72 -12.63 14.05 -2.14
N THR A 73 -13.30 14.21 -1.02
CA THR A 73 -12.74 14.87 0.16
C THR A 73 -12.69 13.88 1.32
N VAL A 74 -11.72 14.07 2.19
CA VAL A 74 -11.65 13.42 3.50
C VAL A 74 -12.13 14.41 4.54
N THR A 75 -13.01 13.97 5.44
CA THR A 75 -13.42 14.78 6.60
C THR A 75 -12.67 14.30 7.83
N ILE A 76 -12.14 15.24 8.62
CA ILE A 76 -11.40 14.98 9.85
C ILE A 76 -12.13 15.67 11.00
N ARG A 77 -12.37 14.92 12.07
CA ARG A 77 -12.91 15.43 13.34
C ARG A 77 -12.08 14.86 14.48
N HIS A 78 -11.82 15.67 15.50
CA HIS A 78 -11.14 15.24 16.72
C HIS A 78 -12.13 14.78 17.80
N SER A 79 -13.36 15.25 17.72
CA SER A 79 -14.43 14.86 18.63
C SER A 79 -15.78 14.77 17.90
N VAL A 80 -16.78 14.18 18.57
CA VAL A 80 -18.16 14.07 18.05
C VAL A 80 -18.85 15.44 17.93
N ASN A 81 -18.37 16.42 18.70
CA ASN A 81 -18.93 17.77 18.72
C ASN A 81 -18.35 18.67 17.64
N ASP A 82 -17.28 18.22 16.95
CA ASP A 82 -16.66 19.02 15.90
C ASP A 82 -17.46 18.92 14.60
N ILE A 83 -17.48 20.01 13.87
CA ILE A 83 -18.03 20.02 12.52
C ILE A 83 -17.06 19.27 11.58
N ALA A 84 -17.58 18.29 10.84
CA ALA A 84 -16.80 17.57 9.84
C ALA A 84 -16.59 18.46 8.61
N LEU A 85 -15.45 19.14 8.52
CA LEU A 85 -15.09 19.95 7.37
C LEU A 85 -14.35 19.09 6.33
N PRO A 86 -14.68 19.23 5.03
CA PRO A 86 -13.98 18.53 3.98
C PRO A 86 -12.54 19.06 3.84
N ASN A 87 -11.56 18.18 4.02
CA ASN A 87 -10.17 18.51 3.75
C ASN A 87 -9.90 18.32 2.25
N ARG A 88 -9.55 19.43 1.58
CA ARG A 88 -9.20 19.48 0.16
C ARG A 88 -7.71 19.73 -0.08
N GLN A 89 -6.92 19.66 0.98
CA GLN A 89 -5.48 19.82 0.86
C GLN A 89 -4.84 18.53 0.33
N LEU A 90 -4.08 18.64 -0.74
CA LEU A 90 -3.29 17.53 -1.26
C LEU A 90 -2.22 17.11 -0.23
N GLY A 91 -2.16 15.83 0.08
CA GLY A 91 -1.18 15.27 1.01
C GLY A 91 -1.72 14.81 2.37
N ALA A 92 -2.96 15.16 2.73
CA ALA A 92 -3.58 14.62 3.95
C ALA A 92 -3.72 13.09 3.88
N PHE A 93 -4.22 12.59 2.77
CA PHE A 93 -4.19 11.18 2.34
C PHE A 93 -4.02 11.19 0.83
N LEU A 94 -3.21 10.27 0.30
CA LEU A 94 -2.94 10.17 -1.13
C LEU A 94 -3.39 8.79 -1.67
N PRO A 95 -4.70 8.48 -1.67
CA PRO A 95 -5.19 7.28 -2.33
C PRO A 95 -4.86 7.34 -3.81
N GLY A 96 -4.41 6.21 -4.36
CA GLY A 96 -4.16 6.12 -5.80
C GLY A 96 -5.44 6.20 -6.61
N ASN A 97 -5.36 6.74 -7.81
CA ASN A 97 -6.45 6.77 -8.76
C ASN A 97 -5.99 6.14 -10.08
N GLY A 98 -6.29 4.88 -10.28
CA GLY A 98 -5.92 4.10 -11.45
C GLY A 98 -5.47 2.70 -11.12
N VAL A 99 -5.30 1.90 -12.16
CA VAL A 99 -4.80 0.54 -12.07
C VAL A 99 -3.43 0.54 -11.41
N GLY A 100 -3.31 -0.18 -10.30
CA GLY A 100 -2.12 -0.19 -9.44
C GLY A 100 -2.27 0.60 -8.14
N GLY A 101 -3.28 1.48 -8.05
CA GLY A 101 -3.60 2.25 -6.85
C GLY A 101 -2.42 3.04 -6.31
N ALA A 102 -2.31 3.15 -4.98
CA ALA A 102 -1.19 3.83 -4.32
C ALA A 102 0.17 3.15 -4.56
N GLY A 103 0.19 1.88 -5.00
CA GLY A 103 1.41 1.19 -5.40
C GLY A 103 2.16 1.86 -6.56
N LEU A 104 1.50 2.71 -7.36
CA LEU A 104 2.15 3.45 -8.43
C LEU A 104 3.05 4.57 -7.91
N HIS A 105 2.62 5.28 -6.87
CA HIS A 105 3.25 6.52 -6.41
C HIS A 105 3.87 6.46 -5.01
N TRP A 106 3.86 5.31 -4.34
CA TRP A 106 4.54 5.13 -3.06
C TRP A 106 6.06 5.29 -3.20
N SER A 107 6.75 5.44 -2.08
CA SER A 107 8.21 5.65 -2.06
C SER A 107 9.02 4.38 -2.34
N GLY A 108 8.41 3.21 -2.20
CA GLY A 108 9.10 1.92 -2.26
C GLY A 108 9.69 1.48 -0.92
N VAL A 109 9.54 2.26 0.16
CA VAL A 109 9.99 1.84 1.50
C VAL A 109 9.20 0.62 1.94
N HIS A 110 9.90 -0.46 2.28
CA HIS A 110 9.26 -1.76 2.51
C HIS A 110 9.76 -2.41 3.81
N PHE A 111 9.14 -2.06 4.92
CA PHE A 111 9.37 -2.68 6.22
C PHE A 111 8.49 -3.91 6.45
N ARG A 112 9.00 -4.84 7.25
CA ARG A 112 8.11 -5.77 7.97
C ARG A 112 7.56 -5.05 9.20
N VAL A 113 6.36 -5.43 9.61
CA VAL A 113 5.77 -4.97 10.87
C VAL A 113 6.60 -5.49 12.04
N ASP A 114 6.79 -4.66 13.08
CA ASP A 114 7.41 -5.11 14.31
C ASP A 114 6.45 -6.06 15.08
N PRO A 115 6.94 -7.15 15.69
CA PRO A 115 6.09 -8.04 16.50
C PRO A 115 5.26 -7.32 17.57
N ILE A 116 5.78 -6.21 18.13
CA ILE A 116 5.07 -5.39 19.13
C ILE A 116 3.84 -4.72 18.51
N GLU A 117 3.92 -4.29 17.24
CA GLU A 117 2.80 -3.62 16.56
C GLU A 117 1.61 -4.57 16.38
N LEU A 118 1.84 -5.87 16.29
CA LEU A 118 0.77 -6.88 16.18
C LEU A 118 0.07 -7.16 17.51
N ARG A 119 0.73 -6.89 18.64
CA ARG A 119 0.23 -7.15 20.00
C ARG A 119 0.31 -5.91 20.90
N MET A 120 0.02 -4.78 20.36
CA MET A 120 0.28 -3.49 20.99
C MET A 120 -0.47 -3.33 22.32
N ARG A 121 -1.74 -3.80 22.41
CA ARG A 121 -2.50 -3.77 23.66
C ARG A 121 -1.84 -4.62 24.72
N SER A 122 -1.61 -5.89 24.43
CA SER A 122 -0.96 -6.83 25.36
C SER A 122 0.42 -6.33 25.79
N HIS A 123 1.20 -5.79 24.85
CA HIS A 123 2.52 -5.23 25.16
C HIS A 123 2.46 -4.06 26.17
N TYR A 124 1.53 -3.13 25.99
CA TYR A 124 1.39 -2.01 26.92
C TYR A 124 0.84 -2.45 28.28
N GLU A 125 -0.12 -3.38 28.33
CA GLU A 125 -0.64 -3.93 29.58
C GLU A 125 0.44 -4.69 30.35
N GLU A 126 1.27 -5.49 29.69
CA GLU A 126 2.39 -6.22 30.29
C GLU A 126 3.49 -5.28 30.82
N ARG A 127 3.85 -4.25 30.04
CA ARG A 127 4.97 -3.37 30.37
C ARG A 127 4.63 -2.28 31.38
N TYR A 128 3.43 -1.72 31.32
CA TYR A 128 3.04 -0.53 32.07
C TYR A 128 1.80 -0.75 32.94
N GLY A 129 1.18 -1.93 32.89
CA GLY A 129 -0.07 -2.24 33.58
C GLY A 129 -1.32 -1.79 32.84
N LYS A 130 -2.44 -2.44 33.16
CA LYS A 130 -3.75 -2.19 32.48
C LYS A 130 -4.26 -0.76 32.57
N SER A 131 -3.89 -0.03 33.64
CA SER A 131 -4.30 1.36 33.82
C SER A 131 -3.55 2.36 32.94
N PHE A 132 -2.49 1.93 32.25
CA PHE A 132 -1.73 2.77 31.33
C PHE A 132 -2.53 3.17 30.09
N ILE A 133 -3.38 2.27 29.61
CA ILE A 133 -4.23 2.54 28.46
C ILE A 133 -5.45 3.33 28.92
N PRO A 134 -5.65 4.57 28.42
CA PRO A 134 -6.85 5.35 28.75
C PRO A 134 -8.14 4.58 28.43
N LYS A 135 -9.19 4.80 29.24
CA LYS A 135 -10.45 4.04 29.12
C LYS A 135 -11.19 4.28 27.78
N ASP A 136 -10.98 5.44 27.18
CA ASP A 136 -11.56 5.85 25.90
C ASP A 136 -10.70 5.42 24.69
N MET A 137 -9.49 4.90 24.93
CA MET A 137 -8.63 4.38 23.87
C MET A 137 -8.99 2.95 23.52
N THR A 138 -9.19 2.70 22.23
CA THR A 138 -9.66 1.40 21.71
C THR A 138 -8.55 0.59 21.03
N ILE A 139 -7.33 0.69 21.53
CA ILE A 139 -6.20 -0.10 21.05
C ILE A 139 -6.47 -1.60 21.23
N GLN A 140 -6.11 -2.39 20.22
CA GLN A 140 -6.34 -3.83 20.18
C GLN A 140 -5.11 -4.55 19.61
N ASP A 141 -4.99 -5.83 19.90
CA ASP A 141 -4.07 -6.73 19.20
C ASP A 141 -4.69 -7.18 17.87
N PHE A 142 -3.86 -7.47 16.88
CA PHE A 142 -4.33 -7.89 15.56
C PHE A 142 -4.83 -9.35 15.53
N GLY A 143 -4.52 -10.14 16.56
CA GLY A 143 -4.94 -11.56 16.65
C GLY A 143 -4.13 -12.50 15.75
N VAL A 144 -3.00 -12.05 15.23
CA VAL A 144 -2.01 -12.86 14.50
C VAL A 144 -0.61 -12.53 15.03
N SER A 145 0.29 -13.50 15.03
CA SER A 145 1.66 -13.32 15.46
C SER A 145 2.58 -12.97 14.27
N TYR A 146 3.78 -12.50 14.59
CA TYR A 146 4.82 -12.26 13.59
C TYR A 146 5.25 -13.58 12.91
N GLU A 147 5.37 -14.64 13.68
CA GLU A 147 5.77 -15.97 13.22
C GLU A 147 4.76 -16.55 12.22
N GLU A 148 3.47 -16.31 12.44
CA GLU A 148 2.41 -16.70 11.49
C GLU A 148 2.49 -15.87 10.19
N LEU A 149 2.89 -14.60 10.27
CA LEU A 149 2.99 -13.71 9.11
C LEU A 149 4.36 -13.79 8.40
N GLU A 150 5.42 -14.25 9.07
CA GLU A 150 6.78 -14.25 8.53
C GLU A 150 6.91 -14.91 7.15
N PRO A 151 6.32 -16.09 6.88
CA PRO A 151 6.38 -16.70 5.54
C PRO A 151 5.75 -15.83 4.45
N PHE A 152 4.70 -15.08 4.78
CA PHE A 152 4.02 -14.18 3.85
C PHE A 152 4.83 -12.90 3.63
N PHE A 153 5.50 -12.38 4.66
CA PHE A 153 6.45 -11.27 4.49
C PHE A 153 7.62 -11.66 3.59
N ASP A 154 8.20 -12.85 3.80
CA ASP A 154 9.27 -13.37 2.98
C ASP A 154 8.83 -13.53 1.50
N PHE A 155 7.64 -14.05 1.27
CA PHE A 155 7.08 -14.17 -0.07
C PHE A 155 6.79 -12.81 -0.70
N ALA A 156 6.19 -11.87 0.04
CA ALA A 156 5.93 -10.51 -0.45
C ALA A 156 7.21 -9.78 -0.85
N GLU A 157 8.27 -9.89 -0.04
CA GLU A 157 9.59 -9.33 -0.38
C GLU A 157 10.15 -9.91 -1.68
N LYS A 158 9.96 -11.21 -1.91
CA LYS A 158 10.34 -11.86 -3.18
C LYS A 158 9.49 -11.38 -4.34
N VAL A 159 8.17 -11.26 -4.17
CA VAL A 159 7.28 -10.72 -5.21
C VAL A 159 7.67 -9.29 -5.56
N PHE A 160 8.04 -8.48 -4.57
CA PHE A 160 8.37 -7.06 -4.77
C PHE A 160 9.81 -6.83 -5.22
N GLY A 161 10.69 -7.84 -5.13
CA GLY A 161 12.11 -7.67 -5.44
C GLY A 161 12.79 -6.73 -4.44
N THR A 162 12.47 -6.87 -3.16
CA THR A 162 12.93 -5.95 -2.12
C THR A 162 14.44 -6.04 -1.92
N SER A 163 15.09 -4.89 -1.96
CA SER A 163 16.51 -4.72 -1.68
C SER A 163 16.71 -4.37 -0.20
N GLY A 164 17.65 -5.01 0.47
CA GLY A 164 17.88 -4.74 1.88
C GLY A 164 19.04 -5.54 2.48
N GLN A 165 19.37 -5.23 3.75
CA GLN A 165 20.34 -6.00 4.54
C GLN A 165 19.64 -6.52 5.79
N ALA A 166 19.53 -7.83 5.92
CA ALA A 166 19.00 -8.47 7.12
C ALA A 166 19.94 -8.25 8.32
N TRP A 167 19.39 -8.13 9.53
CA TRP A 167 20.18 -8.13 10.74
C TRP A 167 20.45 -9.56 11.19
N THR A 168 19.42 -10.35 11.37
CA THR A 168 19.51 -11.79 11.69
C THR A 168 18.76 -12.60 10.65
N VAL A 169 19.23 -13.82 10.41
CA VAL A 169 18.56 -14.84 9.59
C VAL A 169 18.65 -16.16 10.34
N LYS A 170 17.51 -16.76 10.68
CA LYS A 170 17.41 -17.99 11.46
C LYS A 170 18.25 -17.92 12.76
N GLY A 171 18.14 -16.79 13.47
CA GLY A 171 18.87 -16.51 14.69
C GLY A 171 20.34 -16.19 14.52
N GLN A 172 20.90 -16.25 13.31
CA GLN A 172 22.29 -15.93 13.06
C GLN A 172 22.48 -14.46 12.68
N LEU A 173 23.43 -13.79 13.32
CA LEU A 173 23.77 -12.40 13.08
C LEU A 173 24.53 -12.27 11.75
N VAL A 174 23.93 -11.62 10.75
CA VAL A 174 24.50 -11.43 9.41
C VAL A 174 24.67 -9.96 9.01
N GLY A 175 24.01 -9.04 9.70
CA GLY A 175 23.91 -7.62 9.33
C GLY A 175 24.86 -6.67 10.03
N GLN A 176 25.61 -7.13 11.05
CA GLN A 176 26.54 -6.29 11.80
C GLN A 176 27.65 -5.74 10.90
N GLY A 177 27.83 -4.43 10.93
CA GLY A 177 28.80 -3.75 10.07
C GLY A 177 28.42 -3.66 8.58
N LYS A 178 27.26 -4.21 8.19
CA LYS A 178 26.78 -4.21 6.81
C LYS A 178 25.51 -3.36 6.59
N GLY A 179 25.08 -2.63 7.62
CA GLY A 179 23.90 -1.76 7.54
C GLY A 179 22.56 -2.47 7.76
N GLY A 180 22.56 -3.63 8.43
CA GLY A 180 21.33 -4.28 8.88
C GLY A 180 20.67 -3.53 10.04
N ASN A 181 19.34 -3.56 10.11
CA ASN A 181 18.57 -2.96 11.20
C ASN A 181 18.65 -3.82 12.47
N PRO A 182 19.33 -3.38 13.55
CA PRO A 182 19.47 -4.15 14.78
C PRO A 182 18.15 -4.31 15.57
N TYR A 183 17.12 -3.61 15.20
CA TYR A 183 15.81 -3.67 15.82
C TYR A 183 14.80 -4.50 14.99
N ALA A 184 15.20 -4.95 13.79
CA ALA A 184 14.34 -5.77 12.97
C ALA A 184 14.14 -7.17 13.59
N PRO A 185 12.95 -7.76 13.47
CA PRO A 185 12.70 -9.13 13.88
C PRO A 185 13.54 -10.12 13.05
N ASP A 186 13.73 -11.32 13.62
CA ASP A 186 14.39 -12.41 12.90
C ASP A 186 13.61 -12.83 11.66
N ARG A 187 14.31 -13.39 10.68
CA ARG A 187 13.73 -13.78 9.41
C ARG A 187 14.25 -15.12 8.92
N SER A 188 13.45 -15.82 8.14
CA SER A 188 13.80 -17.13 7.60
C SER A 188 14.79 -17.06 6.42
N ASN A 189 14.81 -15.95 5.67
CA ASN A 189 15.67 -15.75 4.51
C ASN A 189 16.26 -14.33 4.47
N PRO A 190 17.41 -14.11 3.82
CA PRO A 190 17.89 -12.77 3.51
C PRO A 190 16.91 -12.06 2.55
N PHE A 191 17.09 -10.75 2.36
CA PHE A 191 16.37 -10.03 1.30
C PHE A 191 16.71 -10.61 -0.08
N PRO A 192 15.78 -10.57 -1.06
CA PRO A 192 16.02 -11.06 -2.42
C PRO A 192 17.20 -10.38 -3.12
N LEU A 193 17.43 -9.10 -2.80
CA LEU A 193 18.49 -8.28 -3.38
C LEU A 193 19.26 -7.54 -2.28
N GLU A 194 20.51 -7.24 -2.58
CA GLU A 194 21.36 -6.41 -1.69
C GLU A 194 20.77 -5.02 -1.49
N ALA A 195 21.11 -4.38 -0.37
CA ALA A 195 20.68 -3.02 -0.07
C ALA A 195 21.11 -2.03 -1.17
N GLN A 196 20.27 -1.02 -1.40
CA GLN A 196 20.60 0.09 -2.30
C GLN A 196 21.85 0.83 -1.83
N LYS A 197 22.56 1.45 -2.78
CA LYS A 197 23.72 2.30 -2.47
C LYS A 197 23.25 3.54 -1.69
N ASN A 198 23.95 3.84 -0.61
CA ASN A 198 23.68 5.04 0.16
C ASN A 198 24.09 6.31 -0.60
N THR A 199 23.20 7.29 -0.61
CA THR A 199 23.48 8.64 -1.12
C THR A 199 24.51 9.35 -0.23
N VAL A 200 25.12 10.43 -0.71
CA VAL A 200 26.06 11.22 0.09
C VAL A 200 25.37 11.75 1.35
N SER A 201 24.15 12.24 1.25
CA SER A 201 23.36 12.71 2.40
C SER A 201 23.09 11.60 3.42
N ALA A 202 22.77 10.38 2.96
CA ALA A 202 22.58 9.23 3.84
C ALA A 202 23.88 8.81 4.56
N GLN A 203 25.03 8.89 3.85
CA GLN A 203 26.34 8.60 4.46
C GLN A 203 26.70 9.65 5.53
N LEU A 204 26.47 10.94 5.26
CA LEU A 204 26.70 12.02 6.24
C LEU A 204 25.80 11.84 7.47
N PHE A 205 24.51 11.54 7.26
CA PHE A 205 23.60 11.22 8.35
C PHE A 205 24.06 10.01 9.15
N GLY A 206 24.42 8.93 8.48
CA GLY A 206 24.90 7.71 9.14
C GLY A 206 26.13 7.94 10.00
N LYS A 207 27.10 8.72 9.50
CA LYS A 207 28.29 9.13 10.27
C LYS A 207 27.91 9.90 11.51
N ALA A 208 27.14 10.99 11.37
CA ALA A 208 26.73 11.83 12.49
C ALA A 208 25.89 11.06 13.52
N ALA A 209 24.96 10.21 13.08
CA ALA A 209 24.15 9.38 13.96
C ALA A 209 25.01 8.40 14.77
N THR A 210 26.03 7.81 14.14
CA THR A 210 26.96 6.90 14.83
C THR A 210 27.81 7.64 15.89
N GLU A 211 28.28 8.85 15.60
CA GLU A 211 29.06 9.68 16.52
C GLU A 211 28.29 10.03 17.81
N VAL A 212 26.95 10.16 17.71
CA VAL A 212 26.08 10.40 18.88
C VAL A 212 25.45 9.12 19.46
N GLY A 213 25.95 7.94 19.07
CA GLY A 213 25.61 6.65 19.68
C GLY A 213 24.37 5.97 19.10
N TYR A 214 23.77 6.48 18.02
CA TYR A 214 22.69 5.78 17.31
C TYR A 214 23.24 4.66 16.40
N LYS A 215 22.32 3.80 15.96
CA LYS A 215 22.62 2.66 15.08
C LYS A 215 21.91 2.83 13.72
N PRO A 216 22.47 3.65 12.83
CA PRO A 216 21.88 3.84 11.50
C PRO A 216 21.93 2.54 10.70
N TYR A 217 20.94 2.32 9.86
CA TYR A 217 20.82 1.14 9.02
C TYR A 217 20.30 1.49 7.62
N ASN A 218 20.52 0.58 6.67
CA ASN A 218 20.01 0.72 5.32
C ASN A 218 18.50 0.43 5.29
N LEU A 219 17.74 1.37 4.76
CA LEU A 219 16.31 1.26 4.63
C LEU A 219 15.96 0.16 3.61
N PRO A 220 15.15 -0.86 3.95
CA PRO A 220 14.67 -1.81 2.97
C PRO A 220 13.80 -1.12 1.93
N SER A 221 14.01 -1.44 0.66
CA SER A 221 13.36 -0.77 -0.46
C SER A 221 12.84 -1.79 -1.47
N ALA A 222 11.59 -1.63 -1.86
CA ALA A 222 11.00 -2.35 -2.99
C ALA A 222 11.38 -1.68 -4.33
N ASN A 223 12.58 -1.10 -4.41
CA ASN A 223 13.28 -0.74 -5.62
C ASN A 223 14.43 -1.73 -5.80
N THR A 224 14.48 -2.40 -6.91
CA THR A 224 15.48 -3.45 -7.18
C THR A 224 16.87 -2.84 -7.33
N SER A 225 17.86 -3.33 -6.59
CA SER A 225 19.27 -2.90 -6.68
C SER A 225 20.01 -3.53 -7.89
N GLY A 226 19.41 -4.54 -8.51
CA GLY A 226 19.90 -5.23 -9.71
C GLY A 226 18.75 -5.78 -10.54
N PRO A 227 19.02 -6.36 -11.72
CA PRO A 227 18.00 -7.07 -12.50
C PRO A 227 17.38 -8.19 -11.67
N TYR A 228 16.08 -8.34 -11.72
CA TYR A 228 15.37 -9.31 -10.91
C TYR A 228 14.16 -9.90 -11.65
N THR A 229 13.95 -11.19 -11.50
CA THR A 229 12.71 -11.85 -11.93
C THR A 229 12.00 -12.38 -10.68
N ASN A 230 10.79 -11.91 -10.45
CA ASN A 230 10.03 -12.29 -9.26
C ASN A 230 9.40 -13.70 -9.39
N PRO A 231 8.84 -14.26 -8.30
CA PRO A 231 8.20 -15.58 -8.31
C PRO A 231 7.07 -15.73 -9.33
N TYR A 232 6.44 -14.63 -9.75
CA TYR A 232 5.38 -14.64 -10.78
C TYR A 232 5.93 -14.53 -12.21
N GLY A 233 7.26 -14.52 -12.40
CA GLY A 233 7.92 -14.40 -13.70
C GLY A 233 8.01 -12.95 -14.23
N ALA A 234 7.57 -11.96 -13.47
CA ALA A 234 7.69 -10.56 -13.87
C ALA A 234 9.16 -10.09 -13.76
N GLN A 235 9.64 -9.43 -14.82
CA GLN A 235 11.00 -8.91 -14.87
C GLN A 235 11.05 -7.47 -14.39
N MET A 236 12.03 -7.16 -13.55
CA MET A 236 12.28 -5.84 -12.99
C MET A 236 13.66 -5.34 -13.36
N GLY A 237 13.76 -4.08 -13.74
CA GLY A 237 15.04 -3.43 -14.05
C GLY A 237 15.73 -2.88 -12.80
N PRO A 238 17.05 -2.63 -12.84
CA PRO A 238 17.75 -2.02 -11.72
C PRO A 238 17.39 -0.55 -11.54
N CYS A 239 17.42 -0.06 -10.29
CA CYS A 239 17.25 1.35 -9.97
C CYS A 239 18.41 2.18 -10.58
N ASN A 240 18.08 3.31 -11.21
CA ASN A 240 19.05 4.25 -11.75
C ASN A 240 19.23 5.50 -10.89
N PHE A 241 18.68 5.52 -9.66
CA PHE A 241 18.83 6.61 -8.69
C PHE A 241 18.32 7.97 -9.19
N CYS A 242 17.25 8.00 -9.98
CA CYS A 242 16.72 9.22 -10.57
C CYS A 242 16.05 10.20 -9.58
N GLY A 243 15.76 9.79 -8.34
CA GLY A 243 15.13 10.64 -7.31
C GLY A 243 13.60 10.80 -7.43
N PHE A 244 12.94 10.13 -8.38
CA PHE A 244 11.50 10.23 -8.63
C PHE A 244 10.75 9.00 -8.12
N CYS A 245 10.89 8.67 -6.82
CA CYS A 245 10.17 7.52 -6.23
C CYS A 245 8.84 7.96 -5.62
N SER A 246 8.90 8.82 -4.60
CA SER A 246 7.71 9.26 -3.87
C SER A 246 6.85 10.21 -4.70
N GLY A 247 5.61 9.84 -4.94
CA GLY A 247 4.66 10.63 -5.72
C GLY A 247 4.74 10.43 -7.24
N TYR A 248 5.54 9.47 -7.75
CA TYR A 248 5.73 9.22 -9.18
C TYR A 248 5.65 7.74 -9.52
N VAL A 249 5.31 7.42 -10.76
CA VAL A 249 5.49 6.08 -11.34
C VAL A 249 6.96 5.87 -11.71
N CYS A 250 7.48 4.67 -11.57
CA CYS A 250 8.87 4.35 -11.90
C CYS A 250 9.00 3.85 -13.34
N TYR A 251 9.60 4.63 -14.23
CA TYR A 251 9.78 4.27 -15.63
C TYR A 251 10.84 3.17 -15.87
N MET A 252 11.70 2.91 -14.87
CA MET A 252 12.74 1.88 -14.95
C MET A 252 12.24 0.47 -14.62
N TYR A 253 10.95 0.31 -14.27
CA TYR A 253 10.41 -0.97 -13.78
C TYR A 253 11.16 -1.52 -12.54
N SER A 254 11.84 -0.64 -11.80
CA SER A 254 12.60 -1.00 -10.61
C SER A 254 11.74 -0.95 -9.35
N LYS A 255 10.96 0.14 -9.19
CA LYS A 255 10.06 0.24 -8.04
C LYS A 255 8.86 -0.68 -8.22
N ALA A 256 8.65 -1.55 -7.25
CA ALA A 256 7.53 -2.46 -7.24
C ALA A 256 6.18 -1.71 -7.31
N SER A 257 5.30 -2.23 -8.12
CA SER A 257 3.90 -1.83 -8.21
C SER A 257 3.06 -3.00 -8.71
N PRO A 258 1.75 -3.03 -8.50
CA PRO A 258 0.89 -4.05 -9.08
C PRO A 258 1.08 -4.20 -10.59
N ASN A 259 1.34 -3.08 -11.30
CA ASN A 259 1.54 -3.04 -12.74
C ASN A 259 2.85 -3.68 -13.19
N VAL A 260 3.89 -3.60 -12.37
CA VAL A 260 5.22 -4.18 -12.66
C VAL A 260 5.30 -5.63 -12.21
N ASN A 261 4.78 -5.94 -11.02
CA ASN A 261 5.06 -7.20 -10.34
C ASN A 261 4.00 -8.28 -10.54
N ILE A 262 2.74 -7.91 -10.79
CA ILE A 262 1.60 -8.82 -10.74
C ILE A 262 0.82 -8.83 -12.04
N LEU A 263 0.44 -7.66 -12.54
CA LEU A 263 -0.41 -7.54 -13.72
C LEU A 263 0.16 -8.25 -14.98
N PRO A 264 1.49 -8.22 -15.25
CA PRO A 264 2.05 -8.96 -16.38
C PRO A 264 1.80 -10.47 -16.32
N ALA A 265 1.75 -11.04 -15.11
CA ALA A 265 1.47 -12.46 -14.91
C ALA A 265 -0.03 -12.79 -15.00
N LEU A 266 -0.92 -11.80 -14.74
CA LEU A 266 -2.37 -11.96 -14.82
C LEU A 266 -2.92 -11.80 -16.24
N LYS A 267 -2.41 -10.82 -17.00
CA LYS A 267 -2.91 -10.48 -18.33
C LYS A 267 -3.07 -11.67 -19.30
N PRO A 268 -2.17 -12.67 -19.34
CA PRO A 268 -2.31 -13.80 -20.24
C PRO A 268 -3.29 -14.88 -19.78
N LEU A 269 -3.81 -14.79 -18.54
CA LEU A 269 -4.70 -15.82 -18.00
C LEU A 269 -6.14 -15.64 -18.51
N PRO A 270 -6.76 -16.67 -19.12
CA PRO A 270 -8.08 -16.54 -19.76
C PRO A 270 -9.24 -16.36 -18.77
N ASN A 271 -9.02 -16.69 -17.51
CA ASN A 271 -9.99 -16.57 -16.42
C ASN A 271 -9.81 -15.31 -15.57
N PHE A 272 -9.03 -14.33 -16.05
CA PHE A 272 -8.87 -13.02 -15.44
C PHE A 272 -9.33 -11.90 -16.36
N GLU A 273 -10.12 -10.97 -15.82
CA GLU A 273 -10.50 -9.73 -16.48
C GLU A 273 -10.24 -8.53 -15.57
N LEU A 274 -9.70 -7.45 -16.13
CA LEU A 274 -9.54 -6.15 -15.45
C LEU A 274 -10.31 -5.08 -16.22
N ARG A 275 -11.22 -4.39 -15.53
CA ARG A 275 -11.96 -3.25 -16.07
C ARG A 275 -11.55 -1.97 -15.36
N PRO A 276 -10.74 -1.10 -15.98
CA PRO A 276 -10.51 0.26 -15.52
C PRO A 276 -11.74 1.14 -15.78
N ASN A 277 -11.75 2.34 -15.17
CA ASN A 277 -12.88 3.28 -15.24
C ASN A 277 -14.22 2.66 -14.80
N ALA A 278 -14.17 1.75 -13.84
CA ALA A 278 -15.32 1.05 -13.30
C ALA A 278 -15.51 1.42 -11.82
N HIS A 279 -16.40 2.37 -11.55
CA HIS A 279 -16.63 2.90 -10.21
C HIS A 279 -17.73 2.11 -9.50
N VAL A 280 -17.37 1.28 -8.55
CA VAL A 280 -18.32 0.49 -7.76
C VAL A 280 -19.08 1.41 -6.80
N LEU A 281 -20.42 1.36 -6.92
CA LEU A 281 -21.35 2.16 -6.12
C LEU A 281 -21.76 1.45 -4.83
N ARG A 282 -21.97 0.14 -4.90
CA ARG A 282 -22.42 -0.68 -3.77
C ARG A 282 -22.13 -2.17 -4.01
N VAL A 283 -22.07 -2.91 -2.91
CA VAL A 283 -22.18 -4.37 -2.90
C VAL A 283 -23.65 -4.74 -2.88
N ASN A 284 -24.05 -5.63 -3.79
CA ASN A 284 -25.41 -6.17 -3.84
C ASN A 284 -25.51 -7.32 -2.82
N LEU A 285 -26.59 -7.31 -2.04
CA LEU A 285 -26.87 -8.31 -1.03
C LEU A 285 -28.10 -9.11 -1.41
N ASP A 286 -28.20 -10.32 -0.89
CA ASP A 286 -29.43 -11.12 -0.97
C ASP A 286 -30.58 -10.48 -0.17
N SER A 287 -31.77 -11.03 -0.28
CA SER A 287 -32.97 -10.53 0.42
C SER A 287 -32.84 -10.55 1.94
N THR A 288 -32.00 -11.44 2.49
CA THR A 288 -31.75 -11.55 3.93
C THR A 288 -30.64 -10.61 4.41
N LYS A 289 -29.91 -9.97 3.49
CA LYS A 289 -28.74 -9.10 3.72
C LYS A 289 -27.57 -9.80 4.44
N THR A 290 -27.50 -11.12 4.32
CA THR A 290 -26.45 -11.93 4.96
C THR A 290 -25.37 -12.40 3.98
N LYS A 291 -25.64 -12.31 2.67
CA LYS A 291 -24.72 -12.75 1.62
C LYS A 291 -24.59 -11.70 0.52
N ALA A 292 -23.36 -11.43 0.11
CA ALA A 292 -23.09 -10.66 -1.10
C ALA A 292 -23.43 -11.50 -2.35
N THR A 293 -24.08 -10.88 -3.32
CA THR A 293 -24.47 -11.50 -4.60
C THR A 293 -23.76 -10.90 -5.80
N GLY A 294 -22.96 -9.87 -5.59
CA GLY A 294 -22.21 -9.16 -6.60
C GLY A 294 -22.05 -7.69 -6.27
N VAL A 295 -21.82 -6.87 -7.28
CA VAL A 295 -21.67 -5.41 -7.14
C VAL A 295 -22.44 -4.68 -8.23
N THR A 296 -22.80 -3.42 -7.95
CA THR A 296 -23.26 -2.47 -8.95
C THR A 296 -22.19 -1.42 -9.15
N TYR A 297 -21.80 -1.15 -10.39
CA TYR A 297 -20.81 -0.14 -10.74
C TYR A 297 -21.24 0.72 -11.93
N VAL A 298 -20.61 1.88 -12.09
CA VAL A 298 -20.74 2.73 -13.29
C VAL A 298 -19.48 2.57 -14.12
N ASP A 299 -19.62 2.33 -15.40
CA ASP A 299 -18.50 2.23 -16.33
C ASP A 299 -18.01 3.61 -16.83
N GLY A 300 -16.94 3.62 -17.64
CA GLY A 300 -16.37 4.85 -18.20
C GLY A 300 -17.29 5.62 -19.15
N GLN A 301 -18.45 5.06 -19.53
CA GLN A 301 -19.48 5.70 -20.35
C GLN A 301 -20.67 6.19 -19.52
N GLY A 302 -20.60 6.06 -18.19
CA GLY A 302 -21.67 6.48 -17.28
C GLY A 302 -22.84 5.49 -17.19
N ARG A 303 -22.70 4.26 -17.71
CA ARG A 303 -23.74 3.24 -17.65
C ARG A 303 -23.68 2.48 -16.34
N GLU A 304 -24.84 2.29 -15.71
CA GLU A 304 -24.95 1.44 -14.52
C GLU A 304 -24.98 -0.03 -14.92
N ILE A 305 -24.12 -0.82 -14.31
CA ILE A 305 -23.92 -2.24 -14.61
C ILE A 305 -24.00 -3.02 -13.30
N GLU A 306 -24.76 -4.11 -13.33
CA GLU A 306 -24.81 -5.12 -12.27
C GLU A 306 -23.92 -6.29 -12.65
N GLN A 307 -22.95 -6.61 -11.79
CA GLN A 307 -22.04 -7.73 -11.92
C GLN A 307 -22.30 -8.76 -10.83
N PRO A 308 -23.00 -9.85 -11.14
CA PRO A 308 -23.17 -10.96 -10.20
C PRO A 308 -21.85 -11.69 -9.92
N ALA A 309 -21.66 -12.11 -8.66
CA ALA A 309 -20.49 -12.89 -8.23
C ALA A 309 -20.82 -13.76 -7.01
N ASP A 310 -20.06 -14.83 -6.81
CA ASP A 310 -20.16 -15.65 -5.59
C ASP A 310 -19.36 -15.08 -4.44
N LEU A 311 -18.25 -14.39 -4.75
CA LEU A 311 -17.36 -13.73 -3.80
C LEU A 311 -17.14 -12.27 -4.20
N VAL A 312 -17.24 -11.37 -3.23
CA VAL A 312 -16.92 -9.94 -3.41
C VAL A 312 -15.78 -9.57 -2.45
N ILE A 313 -14.68 -9.07 -2.99
CA ILE A 313 -13.50 -8.64 -2.23
C ILE A 313 -13.36 -7.13 -2.30
N LEU A 314 -13.33 -6.47 -1.14
CA LEU A 314 -13.12 -5.03 -1.02
C LEU A 314 -11.62 -4.74 -0.88
N GLY A 315 -10.98 -4.30 -1.96
CA GLY A 315 -9.58 -3.91 -2.04
C GLY A 315 -9.36 -2.43 -2.39
N ALA A 316 -10.37 -1.57 -2.14
CA ALA A 316 -10.43 -0.19 -2.62
C ALA A 316 -9.82 0.86 -1.65
N PHE A 317 -8.88 0.48 -0.82
CA PHE A 317 -8.36 1.26 0.30
C PHE A 317 -9.34 1.35 1.49
N GLN A 318 -8.79 1.41 2.70
CA GLN A 318 -9.55 1.27 3.95
C GLN A 318 -10.74 2.25 4.05
N LEU A 319 -10.54 3.54 3.77
CA LEU A 319 -11.62 4.53 3.86
C LEU A 319 -12.72 4.29 2.84
N HIS A 320 -12.35 3.87 1.62
CA HIS A 320 -13.33 3.55 0.58
C HIS A 320 -14.05 2.22 0.84
N ASN A 321 -13.37 1.23 1.42
CA ASN A 321 -14.01 -0.02 1.84
C ASN A 321 -15.08 0.25 2.90
N VAL A 322 -14.78 1.06 3.92
CA VAL A 322 -15.77 1.49 4.93
C VAL A 322 -16.93 2.22 4.28
N ARG A 323 -16.66 3.17 3.37
CA ARG A 323 -17.70 3.88 2.63
C ARG A 323 -18.61 2.92 1.84
N LEU A 324 -18.04 1.94 1.14
CA LEU A 324 -18.81 0.93 0.41
C LEU A 324 -19.66 0.06 1.35
N MET A 325 -19.13 -0.35 2.48
CA MET A 325 -19.89 -1.09 3.49
C MET A 325 -21.09 -0.28 3.99
N LEU A 326 -20.89 0.98 4.33
CA LEU A 326 -21.97 1.89 4.78
C LEU A 326 -23.04 2.08 3.69
N LEU A 327 -22.63 2.34 2.45
CA LEU A 327 -23.56 2.50 1.31
C LEU A 327 -24.34 1.22 0.98
N SER A 328 -23.77 0.07 1.31
CA SER A 328 -24.34 -1.25 1.04
C SER A 328 -25.15 -1.80 2.23
N GLY A 329 -25.16 -1.11 3.36
CA GLY A 329 -25.83 -1.58 4.58
C GLY A 329 -25.15 -2.79 5.22
N ILE A 330 -23.83 -2.93 5.06
CA ILE A 330 -23.03 -4.03 5.60
C ILE A 330 -22.50 -3.66 6.98
N GLY A 331 -22.86 -4.45 7.99
CA GLY A 331 -22.44 -4.26 9.37
C GLY A 331 -23.12 -3.08 10.06
N LYS A 332 -22.85 -2.91 11.37
CA LYS A 332 -23.37 -1.82 12.16
C LYS A 332 -22.41 -0.61 12.07
N PRO A 333 -22.87 0.56 11.58
CA PRO A 333 -22.07 1.77 11.60
C PRO A 333 -21.62 2.12 13.01
N TYR A 334 -20.39 2.60 13.17
CA TYR A 334 -19.89 3.08 14.44
C TYR A 334 -20.58 4.40 14.80
N ASP A 335 -21.20 4.44 15.98
CA ASP A 335 -21.70 5.65 16.60
C ASP A 335 -20.72 6.11 17.70
N PRO A 336 -20.04 7.25 17.52
CA PRO A 336 -19.06 7.75 18.49
C PRO A 336 -19.68 8.25 19.80
N VAL A 337 -21.00 8.47 19.85
CA VAL A 337 -21.69 8.92 21.08
C VAL A 337 -22.01 7.72 21.98
N SER A 338 -22.61 6.68 21.42
CA SER A 338 -22.94 5.45 22.17
C SER A 338 -21.78 4.47 22.28
N GLY A 339 -20.76 4.61 21.41
CA GLY A 339 -19.65 3.66 21.28
C GLY A 339 -20.03 2.34 20.58
N GLU A 340 -21.26 2.23 20.08
CA GLU A 340 -21.76 1.03 19.41
C GLU A 340 -21.35 0.96 17.93
N GLY A 341 -21.36 -0.25 17.39
CA GLY A 341 -21.00 -0.51 16.01
C GLY A 341 -19.48 -0.63 15.81
N VAL A 342 -19.09 -1.18 14.65
CA VAL A 342 -17.68 -1.46 14.34
C VAL A 342 -17.25 -0.90 12.98
N VAL A 343 -18.18 -0.65 12.07
CA VAL A 343 -17.86 -0.15 10.74
C VAL A 343 -17.50 1.33 10.80
N GLY A 344 -16.22 1.63 10.47
CA GLY A 344 -15.67 2.98 10.55
C GLY A 344 -14.95 3.31 11.87
N ARG A 345 -14.80 2.33 12.77
CA ARG A 345 -14.09 2.49 14.04
C ARG A 345 -12.59 2.14 13.87
N ASN A 346 -11.77 2.72 14.73
CA ASN A 346 -10.35 2.37 14.93
C ASN A 346 -9.48 2.54 13.68
N PHE A 347 -9.73 3.58 12.88
CA PHE A 347 -8.78 3.93 11.83
C PHE A 347 -7.46 4.36 12.46
N ALA A 348 -6.39 3.69 12.09
CA ALA A 348 -5.03 4.03 12.48
C ALA A 348 -4.12 4.02 11.25
N TYR A 349 -3.09 4.86 11.26
CA TYR A 349 -2.05 4.88 10.24
C TYR A 349 -0.68 5.00 10.91
N GLN A 350 0.36 4.63 10.16
CA GLN A 350 1.72 4.71 10.67
C GLN A 350 2.12 6.17 10.94
N ASN A 351 2.71 6.39 12.11
CA ASN A 351 3.25 7.66 12.50
C ASN A 351 4.76 7.67 12.25
N MET A 352 5.26 8.71 11.59
CA MET A 352 6.69 8.89 11.37
C MET A 352 7.15 10.22 11.94
N ALA A 353 8.24 10.21 12.71
CA ALA A 353 8.95 11.43 13.04
C ALA A 353 9.82 11.85 11.86
N THR A 354 9.71 13.10 11.46
CA THR A 354 10.54 13.68 10.41
C THR A 354 11.54 14.67 11.02
N ILE A 355 12.82 14.47 10.75
CA ILE A 355 13.90 15.40 11.13
C ILE A 355 14.39 16.06 9.84
N LYS A 356 14.44 17.38 9.85
CA LYS A 356 15.05 18.17 8.77
C LYS A 356 16.39 18.72 9.24
N ALA A 357 17.45 18.39 8.53
CA ALA A 357 18.78 18.94 8.76
C ALA A 357 19.11 19.97 7.66
N PHE A 358 19.64 21.11 8.07
CA PHE A 358 20.13 22.15 7.16
C PHE A 358 21.66 22.10 7.20
N PHE A 359 22.26 22.02 6.04
CA PHE A 359 23.70 22.03 5.86
C PHE A 359 24.17 23.39 5.39
N ASP A 360 25.44 23.70 5.65
CA ASP A 360 26.07 24.89 5.06
C ASP A 360 26.00 24.83 3.54
N LYS A 361 25.92 26.00 2.91
CA LYS A 361 25.77 26.15 1.44
C LYS A 361 26.89 25.45 0.64
N ASP A 362 28.05 25.29 1.23
CA ASP A 362 29.21 24.67 0.59
C ASP A 362 29.26 23.14 0.79
N THR A 363 28.28 22.57 1.52
CA THR A 363 28.14 21.12 1.66
C THR A 363 27.39 20.56 0.43
N HIS A 364 28.14 19.90 -0.43
CA HIS A 364 27.57 19.30 -1.64
C HIS A 364 26.86 17.98 -1.30
N THR A 365 25.54 18.08 -1.11
CA THR A 365 24.66 16.91 -1.09
C THR A 365 24.04 16.77 -2.48
N ASN A 366 24.17 15.60 -3.11
CA ASN A 366 23.53 15.38 -4.41
C ASN A 366 22.05 15.05 -4.19
N ASN A 367 21.18 16.04 -4.44
CA ASN A 367 19.74 15.92 -4.25
C ASN A 367 19.03 15.19 -5.42
N PHE A 368 19.75 14.81 -6.47
CA PHE A 368 19.21 14.14 -7.65
C PHE A 368 19.50 12.63 -7.67
N ILE A 369 20.19 12.13 -6.67
CA ILE A 369 20.39 10.70 -6.47
C ILE A 369 19.59 10.30 -5.24
N GLY A 370 18.55 9.55 -5.44
CA GLY A 370 17.75 9.02 -4.38
C GLY A 370 17.02 7.75 -4.83
N ALA A 371 16.74 6.88 -3.91
CA ALA A 371 15.83 5.76 -4.06
C ALA A 371 15.01 5.61 -2.78
#